data_72483afa74a2c7088d23702a302fedf8
#
_entry.id   72483afa74a2c7088d23702a302fedf8
#
_cell.length_a   1.000
_cell.length_b   1.000
_cell.length_c   1.000
_cell.angle_alpha   90.00
_cell.angle_beta   90.00
_cell.angle_gamma   90.00
#
_symmetry.space_group_name_H-M   'P 1'
#
loop_
_entity.id
_entity.type
_entity.pdbx_description
1 polymer ?
#
loop_
_entity_poly.entity_id
_entity_poly.type
_entity_poly.pdbx_seq_one_letter_code
_entity_poly.pdbx_strand_id
1 'polypeptide(L)'
;FNGLSHRHEIFLKLGKSTFINDSKATTFESTQYALKSNSNIVWITGGQPKKNDKIKIDQFKKKIIKVYIVGKHKNFFIKFLNNKVQYEITKNLKATVNRIFKSFEKEKKLTYLFSPASASYDQFKNFVERGDKFKNLVKYHAKKFN
;
A
#
# COMPACT_ATOMS: atom_id res chain seq x y z
N PHE A 1 -20.99 3.66 -1.68
CA PHE A 1 -20.25 2.61 -2.36
C PHE A 1 -18.74 2.84 -2.20
N ASN A 2 -18.07 1.92 -1.58
CA ASN A 2 -16.65 2.06 -1.24
C ASN A 2 -15.73 1.22 -2.13
N GLY A 3 -16.17 0.87 -3.33
CA GLY A 3 -15.42 0.03 -4.24
C GLY A 3 -15.74 -1.46 -4.05
N LEU A 4 -15.19 -2.28 -4.93
CA LEU A 4 -15.32 -3.73 -4.84
C LEU A 4 -14.29 -4.28 -3.84
N SER A 5 -14.58 -5.44 -3.26
CA SER A 5 -13.64 -6.10 -2.35
C SER A 5 -12.27 -6.23 -3.00
N HIS A 6 -11.23 -5.80 -2.28
CA HIS A 6 -9.83 -5.86 -2.67
C HIS A 6 -9.45 -5.01 -3.90
N ARG A 7 -10.39 -4.24 -4.45
CA ARG A 7 -10.11 -3.33 -5.57
C ARG A 7 -10.51 -1.91 -5.16
N HIS A 8 -9.52 -1.08 -4.84
CA HIS A 8 -9.73 0.29 -4.35
C HIS A 8 -10.81 0.34 -3.27
N GLU A 9 -10.76 -0.61 -2.36
CA GLU A 9 -11.76 -0.77 -1.31
C GLU A 9 -11.44 0.17 -0.16
N ILE A 10 -12.25 1.22 0.01
CA ILE A 10 -12.13 2.12 1.15
C ILE A 10 -12.78 1.42 2.33
N PHE A 11 -11.98 0.88 3.24
CA PHE A 11 -12.50 0.07 4.33
C PHE A 11 -12.45 0.73 5.70
N LEU A 12 -11.75 1.87 5.82
CA LEU A 12 -11.66 2.56 7.10
C LEU A 12 -11.34 4.04 6.90
N LYS A 13 -12.02 4.88 7.68
CA LYS A 13 -11.66 6.28 7.85
C LYS A 13 -11.33 6.46 9.32
N LEU A 14 -10.15 7.01 9.61
CA LEU A 14 -9.68 7.20 10.97
C LEU A 14 -9.08 8.60 11.09
N GLY A 15 -9.69 9.44 11.96
CA GLY A 15 -9.32 10.85 12.00
C GLY A 15 -9.57 11.44 10.61
N LYS A 16 -8.58 12.16 10.08
CA LYS A 16 -8.65 12.76 8.73
C LYS A 16 -8.10 11.84 7.64
N SER A 17 -7.64 10.65 8.00
CA SER A 17 -7.02 9.72 7.06
C SER A 17 -7.96 8.65 6.55
N THR A 18 -7.66 8.13 5.37
CA THR A 18 -8.42 7.06 4.71
C THR A 18 -7.49 5.88 4.46
N PHE A 19 -8.01 4.67 4.68
CA PHE A 19 -7.27 3.42 4.42
C PHE A 19 -7.97 2.67 3.29
N ILE A 20 -7.18 2.31 2.26
CA ILE A 20 -7.69 1.68 1.03
C ILE A 20 -6.99 0.35 0.82
N ASN A 21 -7.78 -0.70 0.61
CA ASN A 21 -7.29 -2.03 0.25
C ASN A 21 -7.44 -2.23 -1.26
N ASP A 22 -6.31 -2.32 -1.96
CA ASP A 22 -6.26 -2.55 -3.39
C ASP A 22 -5.40 -3.78 -3.70
N SER A 23 -5.54 -4.82 -2.89
CA SER A 23 -4.72 -6.04 -2.97
C SER A 23 -4.85 -6.77 -4.31
N LYS A 24 -5.95 -6.54 -5.04
CA LYS A 24 -6.15 -7.14 -6.37
C LYS A 24 -5.23 -6.55 -7.43
N ALA A 25 -4.58 -5.41 -7.16
CA ALA A 25 -3.64 -4.79 -8.09
C ALA A 25 -2.33 -5.58 -8.12
N THR A 26 -2.21 -6.50 -9.06
CA THR A 26 -1.06 -7.41 -9.19
C THR A 26 -0.03 -6.97 -10.20
N THR A 27 -0.26 -5.83 -10.85
CA THR A 27 0.68 -5.19 -11.77
C THR A 27 0.71 -3.69 -11.49
N PHE A 28 1.75 -3.01 -11.98
CA PHE A 28 1.78 -1.55 -11.82
C PHE A 28 0.67 -0.87 -12.61
N GLU A 29 0.30 -1.40 -13.78
CA GLU A 29 -0.82 -0.88 -14.55
C GLU A 29 -2.08 -0.81 -13.70
N SER A 30 -2.38 -1.88 -12.97
CA SER A 30 -3.55 -1.93 -12.09
C SER A 30 -3.45 -0.93 -10.94
N THR A 31 -2.24 -0.73 -10.40
CA THR A 31 -2.00 0.22 -9.30
C THR A 31 -2.18 1.67 -9.75
N GLN A 32 -1.92 1.98 -11.02
CA GLN A 32 -1.99 3.36 -11.51
C GLN A 32 -3.34 4.00 -11.28
N TYR A 33 -4.43 3.25 -11.39
CA TYR A 33 -5.76 3.79 -11.14
C TYR A 33 -5.86 4.39 -9.73
N ALA A 34 -5.41 3.65 -8.73
CA ALA A 34 -5.45 4.11 -7.35
C ALA A 34 -4.52 5.29 -7.11
N LEU A 35 -3.35 5.30 -7.74
CA LEU A 35 -2.42 6.43 -7.62
C LEU A 35 -2.99 7.70 -8.26
N LYS A 36 -3.69 7.57 -9.38
CA LYS A 36 -4.33 8.72 -10.05
C LYS A 36 -5.48 9.28 -9.22
N SER A 37 -6.22 8.43 -8.54
CA SER A 37 -7.46 8.78 -7.87
C SER A 37 -7.26 9.36 -6.48
N ASN A 38 -6.05 9.41 -5.95
CA ASN A 38 -5.78 9.83 -4.60
C ASN A 38 -4.66 10.85 -4.52
N SER A 39 -4.52 11.50 -3.36
CA SER A 39 -3.46 12.46 -3.06
C SER A 39 -2.97 12.23 -1.63
N ASN A 40 -1.82 12.80 -1.30
CA ASN A 40 -1.19 12.64 0.02
C ASN A 40 -1.06 11.15 0.37
N ILE A 41 -0.54 10.39 -0.58
CA ILE A 41 -0.53 8.94 -0.53
C ILE A 41 0.67 8.40 0.26
N VAL A 42 0.39 7.54 1.23
CA VAL A 42 1.37 6.62 1.78
C VAL A 42 1.09 5.29 1.09
N TRP A 43 1.95 4.95 0.14
CA TRP A 43 1.76 3.78 -0.72
C TRP A 43 2.47 2.57 -0.12
N ILE A 44 1.72 1.49 0.04
CA ILE A 44 2.26 0.21 0.52
C ILE A 44 2.27 -0.75 -0.65
N THR A 45 3.47 -1.19 -1.04
CA THR A 45 3.67 -2.05 -2.20
C THR A 45 4.59 -3.21 -1.85
N GLY A 46 4.65 -4.21 -2.73
CA GLY A 46 5.54 -5.34 -2.53
C GLY A 46 4.83 -6.67 -2.72
N GLY A 47 5.60 -7.66 -3.09
CA GLY A 47 5.13 -8.99 -3.43
C GLY A 47 5.97 -9.53 -4.58
N GLN A 48 5.45 -10.52 -5.30
CA GLN A 48 6.14 -11.12 -6.43
C GLN A 48 5.83 -10.34 -7.71
N PRO A 49 6.81 -9.58 -8.26
CA PRO A 49 6.55 -8.77 -9.45
C PRO A 49 6.27 -9.62 -10.67
N LYS A 50 5.43 -9.09 -11.56
CA LYS A 50 5.22 -9.68 -12.87
C LYS A 50 6.53 -9.56 -13.67
N LYS A 51 6.89 -10.63 -14.40
CA LYS A 51 8.09 -10.62 -15.23
C LYS A 51 8.05 -9.44 -16.20
N ASN A 52 9.15 -8.69 -16.26
CA ASN A 52 9.30 -7.51 -17.12
C ASN A 52 8.40 -6.31 -16.77
N ASP A 53 7.75 -6.33 -15.61
CA ASP A 53 7.00 -5.15 -15.19
C ASP A 53 7.94 -4.00 -14.82
N LYS A 54 7.41 -2.78 -14.88
CA LYS A 54 8.15 -1.55 -14.59
C LYS A 54 7.29 -0.63 -13.73
N ILE A 55 7.90 0.02 -12.77
CA ILE A 55 7.22 0.99 -11.91
C ILE A 55 7.51 2.39 -12.44
N LYS A 56 6.64 2.91 -13.29
CA LYS A 56 6.80 4.24 -13.90
C LYS A 56 6.23 5.29 -12.95
N ILE A 57 7.02 5.67 -11.97
CA ILE A 57 6.57 6.50 -10.84
C ILE A 57 6.55 7.99 -11.15
N ASP A 58 7.24 8.47 -12.19
CA ASP A 58 7.48 9.90 -12.37
C ASP A 58 6.22 10.74 -12.39
N GLN A 59 5.15 10.28 -13.04
CA GLN A 59 3.92 11.06 -13.11
C GLN A 59 3.13 11.10 -11.81
N PHE A 60 3.52 10.29 -10.83
CA PHE A 60 2.81 10.20 -9.54
C PHE A 60 3.62 10.74 -8.36
N LYS A 61 4.86 11.13 -8.56
CA LYS A 61 5.77 11.51 -7.45
C LYS A 61 5.20 12.56 -6.53
N LYS A 62 4.52 13.55 -7.08
CA LYS A 62 3.98 14.66 -6.27
C LYS A 62 2.80 14.24 -5.40
N LYS A 63 2.16 13.14 -5.74
CA LYS A 63 1.02 12.62 -4.98
C LYS A 63 1.43 11.70 -3.84
N ILE A 64 2.67 11.23 -3.85
CA ILE A 64 3.17 10.22 -2.91
C ILE A 64 4.03 10.88 -1.84
N ILE A 65 3.62 10.71 -0.58
CA ILE A 65 4.37 11.18 0.59
C ILE A 65 5.50 10.21 0.92
N LYS A 66 5.20 8.90 0.90
CA LYS A 66 6.13 7.86 1.28
C LYS A 66 5.67 6.52 0.72
N VAL A 67 6.63 5.62 0.48
CA VAL A 67 6.35 4.24 0.05
C VAL A 67 6.90 3.27 1.08
N TYR A 68 6.10 2.26 1.45
CA TYR A 68 6.59 1.10 2.19
C TYR A 68 6.74 -0.05 1.20
N ILE A 69 7.94 -0.63 1.12
CA ILE A 69 8.22 -1.77 0.26
C ILE A 69 8.27 -3.02 1.13
N VAL A 70 7.35 -3.95 0.89
CA VAL A 70 7.13 -5.12 1.73
C VAL A 70 7.68 -6.38 1.07
N GLY A 71 8.42 -7.19 1.82
CA GLY A 71 8.78 -8.54 1.40
C GLY A 71 10.15 -8.68 0.77
N LYS A 72 10.39 -9.87 0.22
CA LYS A 72 11.72 -10.26 -0.24
C LYS A 72 12.13 -9.75 -1.61
N HIS A 73 11.18 -9.28 -2.42
CA HIS A 73 11.48 -8.77 -3.77
C HIS A 73 11.74 -7.26 -3.78
N LYS A 74 12.24 -6.73 -2.68
CA LYS A 74 12.45 -5.29 -2.49
C LYS A 74 13.32 -4.66 -3.57
N ASN A 75 14.33 -5.37 -4.07
CA ASN A 75 15.26 -4.81 -5.04
C ASN A 75 14.59 -4.43 -6.38
N PHE A 76 13.56 -5.16 -6.77
CA PHE A 76 12.76 -4.79 -7.93
C PHE A 76 12.18 -3.39 -7.77
N PHE A 77 11.56 -3.14 -6.62
CA PHE A 77 10.90 -1.85 -6.37
C PHE A 77 11.91 -0.73 -6.16
N ILE A 78 12.98 -0.98 -5.41
CA ILE A 78 14.04 0.01 -5.15
C ILE A 78 14.61 0.54 -6.46
N LYS A 79 14.82 -0.33 -7.43
CA LYS A 79 15.37 0.05 -8.73
C LYS A 79 14.60 1.20 -9.39
N PHE A 80 13.26 1.19 -9.24
CA PHE A 80 12.41 2.21 -9.86
C PHE A 80 12.12 3.40 -8.95
N LEU A 81 12.24 3.24 -7.64
CA LEU A 81 11.83 4.26 -6.68
C LEU A 81 12.99 5.07 -6.11
N ASN A 82 14.22 4.52 -6.17
CA ASN A 82 15.39 5.17 -5.58
C ASN A 82 15.61 6.55 -6.18
N ASN A 83 15.88 7.53 -5.32
CA ASN A 83 16.08 8.93 -5.69
C ASN A 83 14.84 9.63 -6.28
N LYS A 84 13.69 8.98 -6.27
CA LYS A 84 12.45 9.58 -6.82
C LYS A 84 11.40 9.83 -5.76
N VAL A 85 11.24 8.91 -4.82
CA VAL A 85 10.32 9.04 -3.69
C VAL A 85 10.97 8.52 -2.43
N GLN A 86 10.50 9.00 -1.29
CA GLN A 86 10.96 8.51 0.00
C GLN A 86 10.38 7.11 0.23
N TYR A 87 11.19 6.15 0.67
CA TYR A 87 10.70 4.81 0.95
C TYR A 87 11.34 4.19 2.17
N GLU A 88 10.66 3.19 2.72
CA GLU A 88 11.15 2.37 3.83
C GLU A 88 10.86 0.92 3.51
N ILE A 89 11.79 0.01 3.83
CA ILE A 89 11.64 -1.42 3.58
C ILE A 89 11.16 -2.09 4.86
N THR A 90 10.14 -2.94 4.73
CA THR A 90 9.62 -3.72 5.84
C THR A 90 9.57 -5.20 5.43
N LYS A 91 9.72 -6.09 6.39
CA LYS A 91 9.79 -7.52 6.08
C LYS A 91 8.43 -8.14 5.77
N ASN A 92 7.34 -7.60 6.33
CA ASN A 92 5.99 -8.12 6.11
C ASN A 92 4.94 -7.06 6.44
N LEU A 93 3.67 -7.38 6.17
CA LEU A 93 2.57 -6.45 6.42
C LEU A 93 2.41 -6.07 7.89
N LYS A 94 2.64 -7.03 8.79
CA LYS A 94 2.54 -6.74 10.22
C LYS A 94 3.54 -5.66 10.63
N ALA A 95 4.79 -5.78 10.18
CA ALA A 95 5.81 -4.78 10.46
C ALA A 95 5.45 -3.42 9.84
N THR A 96 4.89 -3.43 8.63
CA THR A 96 4.47 -2.20 7.94
C THR A 96 3.40 -1.47 8.74
N VAL A 97 2.35 -2.18 9.11
CA VAL A 97 1.22 -1.59 9.85
C VAL A 97 1.67 -1.09 11.22
N ASN A 98 2.55 -1.83 11.90
CA ASN A 98 3.13 -1.38 13.16
C ASN A 98 3.87 -0.04 12.97
N ARG A 99 4.65 0.10 11.90
CA ARG A 99 5.39 1.34 11.62
C ARG A 99 4.43 2.51 11.35
N ILE A 100 3.39 2.25 10.57
CA ILE A 100 2.37 3.27 10.27
C ILE A 100 1.77 3.82 11.56
N PHE A 101 1.33 2.93 12.45
CA PHE A 101 0.63 3.36 13.65
C PHE A 101 1.53 3.92 14.75
N LYS A 102 2.84 3.71 14.69
CA LYS A 102 3.78 4.38 15.59
C LYS A 102 3.82 5.88 15.34
N SER A 103 3.60 6.32 14.10
CA SER A 103 3.66 7.74 13.73
C SER A 103 2.31 8.28 13.30
N PHE A 104 1.23 7.53 13.49
CA PHE A 104 -0.11 7.95 13.07
C PHE A 104 -0.60 9.16 13.87
N GLU A 105 -1.08 10.18 13.17
CA GLU A 105 -1.65 11.39 13.76
C GLU A 105 -3.05 11.63 13.20
N LYS A 106 -4.06 11.69 14.07
CA LYS A 106 -5.47 11.84 13.67
C LYS A 106 -5.74 13.09 12.83
N GLU A 107 -5.00 14.16 13.10
CA GLU A 107 -5.24 15.44 12.42
C GLU A 107 -4.58 15.54 11.06
N LYS A 108 -3.70 14.63 10.73
CA LYS A 108 -3.00 14.62 9.46
C LYS A 108 -3.83 13.88 8.40
N LYS A 109 -4.07 14.56 7.28
CA LYS A 109 -4.89 13.98 6.20
C LYS A 109 -4.01 13.21 5.23
N LEU A 110 -3.99 11.89 5.37
CA LEU A 110 -3.22 11.00 4.51
C LEU A 110 -4.12 9.91 3.92
N THR A 111 -3.74 9.40 2.76
CA THR A 111 -4.38 8.23 2.16
C THR A 111 -3.39 7.07 2.26
N TYR A 112 -3.70 6.11 3.11
CA TYR A 112 -2.89 4.89 3.23
C TYR A 112 -3.41 3.89 2.21
N LEU A 113 -2.63 3.69 1.15
CA LEU A 113 -3.04 2.89 0.01
C LEU A 113 -2.22 1.61 -0.07
N PHE A 114 -2.89 0.48 0.17
CA PHE A 114 -2.27 -0.82 -0.05
C PHE A 114 -2.59 -1.26 -1.48
N SER A 115 -1.65 -1.03 -2.38
CA SER A 115 -1.77 -1.39 -3.80
C SER A 115 -0.45 -2.03 -4.21
N PRO A 116 -0.34 -3.36 -4.10
CA PRO A 116 0.95 -4.05 -4.14
C PRO A 116 1.69 -4.00 -5.47
N ALA A 117 0.99 -3.80 -6.59
CA ALA A 117 1.57 -3.81 -7.94
C ALA A 117 2.31 -5.13 -8.24
N SER A 118 1.94 -6.20 -7.58
CA SER A 118 2.62 -7.50 -7.66
C SER A 118 1.75 -8.61 -7.10
N ALA A 119 2.06 -9.85 -7.47
CA ALA A 119 1.32 -11.01 -7.00
C ALA A 119 1.63 -11.31 -5.53
N SER A 120 0.73 -12.05 -4.87
CA SER A 120 0.79 -12.33 -3.44
C SER A 120 1.58 -13.59 -3.08
N TYR A 121 2.00 -14.38 -4.06
CA TYR A 121 2.47 -15.76 -3.84
C TYR A 121 3.77 -15.89 -3.07
N ASP A 122 4.49 -14.81 -2.82
CA ASP A 122 5.67 -14.84 -1.98
C ASP A 122 5.35 -15.02 -0.48
N GLN A 123 4.17 -14.57 -0.03
CA GLN A 123 3.78 -14.62 1.39
C GLN A 123 2.34 -15.11 1.63
N PHE A 124 1.50 -15.13 0.59
CA PHE A 124 0.07 -15.44 0.71
C PHE A 124 -0.38 -16.40 -0.39
N LYS A 125 -1.48 -17.10 -0.16
CA LYS A 125 -2.08 -17.98 -1.16
C LYS A 125 -2.62 -17.21 -2.36
N ASN A 126 -3.20 -16.04 -2.12
CA ASN A 126 -3.83 -15.23 -3.15
C ASN A 126 -4.02 -13.80 -2.64
N PHE A 127 -4.53 -12.92 -3.52
CA PHE A 127 -4.71 -11.52 -3.15
C PHE A 127 -5.81 -11.30 -2.11
N VAL A 128 -6.78 -12.21 -1.99
CA VAL A 128 -7.84 -12.09 -0.99
C VAL A 128 -7.26 -12.27 0.41
N GLU A 129 -6.46 -13.32 0.62
CA GLU A 129 -5.78 -13.55 1.90
C GLU A 129 -4.90 -12.36 2.27
N ARG A 130 -4.16 -11.84 1.29
CA ARG A 130 -3.29 -10.68 1.50
C ARG A 130 -4.09 -9.43 1.89
N GLY A 131 -5.18 -9.16 1.19
CA GLY A 131 -6.03 -8.01 1.47
C GLY A 131 -6.72 -8.12 2.82
N ASP A 132 -7.21 -9.29 3.17
CA ASP A 132 -7.85 -9.53 4.47
C ASP A 132 -6.84 -9.35 5.60
N LYS A 133 -5.62 -9.81 5.42
CA LYS A 133 -4.56 -9.63 6.42
C LYS A 133 -4.29 -8.16 6.66
N PHE A 134 -4.17 -7.37 5.60
CA PHE A 134 -3.95 -5.94 5.72
C PHE A 134 -5.10 -5.26 6.47
N LYS A 135 -6.34 -5.54 6.07
CA LYS A 135 -7.51 -4.94 6.72
C LYS A 135 -7.58 -5.27 8.20
N ASN A 136 -7.33 -6.53 8.54
CA ASN A 136 -7.41 -6.98 9.93
C ASN A 136 -6.32 -6.34 10.80
N LEU A 137 -5.10 -6.23 10.27
CA LEU A 137 -4.02 -5.57 10.98
C LEU A 137 -4.32 -4.09 11.25
N VAL A 138 -4.82 -3.39 10.23
CA VAL A 138 -5.18 -1.98 10.37
C VAL A 138 -6.30 -1.80 11.40
N LYS A 139 -7.35 -2.59 11.30
CA LYS A 139 -8.49 -2.49 12.23
C LYS A 139 -8.09 -2.77 13.66
N TYR A 140 -7.18 -3.71 13.87
CA TYR A 140 -6.66 -4.02 15.20
C TYR A 140 -6.00 -2.79 15.83
N HIS A 141 -5.11 -2.13 15.10
CA HIS A 141 -4.41 -0.94 15.60
C HIS A 141 -5.33 0.27 15.72
N ALA A 142 -6.29 0.39 14.81
CA ALA A 142 -7.21 1.53 14.78
C ALA A 142 -8.07 1.63 16.03
N LYS A 143 -8.35 0.53 16.69
CA LYS A 143 -9.14 0.52 17.93
C LYS A 143 -8.57 1.43 19.02
N LYS A 144 -7.26 1.63 19.00
CA LYS A 144 -6.57 2.47 20.01
C LYS A 144 -6.83 3.96 19.81
N PHE A 145 -7.42 4.34 18.67
CA PHE A 145 -7.65 5.74 18.30
C PHE A 145 -9.13 6.12 18.29
N ASN A 146 -10.00 5.20 18.67
CA ASN A 146 -11.44 5.45 18.73
C ASN A 146 -11.88 5.91 20.12
#